data_272c6f4eb82f037db30d9340d02378a9
#
_entry.id   272c6f4eb82f037db30d9340d02378a9
#
_cell.length_a   1.000
_cell.length_b   1.000
_cell.length_c   1.000
_cell.angle_alpha   90.00
_cell.angle_beta   90.00
_cell.angle_gamma   90.00
#
_symmetry.space_group_name_H-M   'P 1'
#
loop_
_entity.id
_entity.type
_entity.pdbx_description
1 polymer ?
#
loop_
_entity_poly.entity_id
_entity_poly.type
_entity_poly.pdbx_seq_one_letter_code
_entity_poly.pdbx_strand_id
1 'polypeptide(L)'
;MQLESEMKEKQNPIVFIQNPETIRLLTKFSTEPHERIVALVYTPGATPLLFVPALEHQVAQKAEPGFIVKSYQDHEDGWKLLSDAIKEHFPTEPNFAVEKVDFSLFAAEQLQKHFPGIRFSVDLTPVVQQLRLVKDAEAVDKLVYSGTFADKAIEIGKNALKVGISEREVVAIIEFKMKKLGVSQMSFDTMVLFGDHAADPHGEPGDRTLKENEWVLFDLGTMVDGYASDITRTVFFGNDSAKDPRHQEIYDIVQKAHDTAIQAVKPGMKASEIDKIARDIITEAGYGEYFIHRLGHGIGQSVHEFPSIMEGNDMELVEGMCFSVEPGVYISGDFGVRIEDCLAVTKDGAKLFTAVKYEF
;
A
#
# COMPACT_ATOMS: atom_id res chain seq x y z
N MET A 1 9.68 8.32 -19.87
CA MET A 1 10.01 9.73 -20.22
C MET A 1 10.71 10.46 -19.06
N GLN A 2 10.14 10.57 -17.85
CA GLN A 2 10.82 11.23 -16.72
C GLN A 2 12.04 10.44 -16.27
N LEU A 3 11.93 9.13 -16.10
CA LEU A 3 13.05 8.25 -15.77
C LEU A 3 14.17 8.30 -16.82
N GLU A 4 13.85 8.34 -18.11
CA GLU A 4 14.84 8.47 -19.18
C GLU A 4 15.56 9.83 -19.18
N SER A 5 14.84 10.92 -18.87
CA SER A 5 15.44 12.25 -18.76
C SER A 5 16.50 12.31 -17.67
N GLU A 6 16.15 11.79 -16.47
CA GLU A 6 17.09 11.74 -15.35
C GLU A 6 18.30 10.83 -15.61
N MET A 7 18.10 9.71 -16.33
CA MET A 7 19.20 8.80 -16.66
C MET A 7 20.19 9.44 -17.65
N LYS A 8 19.72 10.27 -18.58
CA LYS A 8 20.59 11.01 -19.48
C LYS A 8 21.50 12.00 -18.75
N GLU A 9 20.99 12.67 -17.72
CA GLU A 9 21.77 13.58 -16.89
C GLU A 9 22.84 12.87 -16.05
N LYS A 10 22.60 11.58 -15.71
CA LYS A 10 23.47 10.75 -14.86
C LYS A 10 24.42 9.82 -15.66
N GLN A 11 24.80 10.21 -16.90
CA GLN A 11 25.74 9.47 -17.75
C GLN A 11 25.24 8.09 -18.23
N ASN A 12 23.94 7.94 -18.48
CA ASN A 12 23.31 6.75 -19.05
C ASN A 12 23.70 5.43 -18.33
N PRO A 13 23.47 5.29 -17.02
CA PRO A 13 23.72 4.04 -16.33
C PRO A 13 22.79 2.94 -16.87
N ILE A 14 23.13 1.69 -16.65
CA ILE A 14 22.22 0.57 -16.85
C ILE A 14 21.16 0.64 -15.74
N VAL A 15 19.92 0.86 -16.10
CA VAL A 15 18.78 0.76 -15.18
C VAL A 15 18.51 -0.71 -14.92
N PHE A 16 18.46 -1.08 -13.65
CA PHE A 16 18.22 -2.45 -13.21
C PHE A 16 17.15 -2.44 -12.10
N ILE A 17 15.98 -2.96 -12.41
CA ILE A 17 14.81 -2.97 -11.52
C ILE A 17 14.41 -4.42 -11.26
N GLN A 18 14.29 -4.78 -9.98
CA GLN A 18 13.80 -6.08 -9.52
C GLN A 18 12.47 -5.99 -8.75
N ASN A 19 12.10 -4.80 -8.28
CA ASN A 19 10.84 -4.63 -7.56
C ASN A 19 9.65 -4.97 -8.48
N PRO A 20 8.82 -6.00 -8.14
CA PRO A 20 7.73 -6.45 -9.01
C PRO A 20 6.67 -5.38 -9.27
N GLU A 21 6.42 -4.50 -8.30
CA GLU A 21 5.47 -3.41 -8.42
C GLU A 21 5.97 -2.34 -9.40
N THR A 22 7.26 -2.00 -9.33
CA THR A 22 7.88 -1.07 -10.27
C THR A 22 7.95 -1.67 -11.68
N ILE A 23 8.26 -2.97 -11.80
CA ILE A 23 8.19 -3.68 -13.09
C ILE A 23 6.76 -3.59 -13.64
N ARG A 24 5.74 -3.89 -12.85
CA ARG A 24 4.33 -3.79 -13.26
C ARG A 24 3.95 -2.38 -13.68
N LEU A 25 4.38 -1.36 -12.94
CA LEU A 25 4.15 0.05 -13.26
C LEU A 25 4.70 0.42 -14.64
N LEU A 26 5.89 -0.06 -14.97
CA LEU A 26 6.62 0.31 -16.19
C LEU A 26 6.28 -0.59 -17.40
N THR A 27 5.81 -1.82 -17.18
CA THR A 27 5.68 -2.84 -18.22
C THR A 27 4.29 -3.48 -18.30
N LYS A 28 3.36 -3.19 -17.40
CA LYS A 28 2.07 -3.90 -17.23
C LYS A 28 2.22 -5.43 -16.99
N PHE A 29 3.44 -5.95 -16.93
CA PHE A 29 3.72 -7.34 -16.57
C PHE A 29 3.62 -7.49 -15.06
N SER A 30 2.70 -8.35 -14.60
CA SER A 30 2.50 -8.67 -13.19
C SER A 30 3.07 -10.05 -12.89
N THR A 31 3.87 -10.15 -11.83
CA THR A 31 4.52 -11.39 -11.40
C THR A 31 4.66 -11.43 -9.89
N GLU A 32 4.66 -12.64 -9.34
CA GLU A 32 5.06 -12.94 -7.96
C GLU A 32 6.26 -13.88 -8.01
N PRO A 33 7.48 -13.34 -8.15
CA PRO A 33 8.67 -14.14 -8.45
C PRO A 33 9.11 -15.08 -7.33
N HIS A 34 8.67 -14.84 -6.09
CA HIS A 34 9.16 -15.54 -4.90
C HIS A 34 10.70 -15.44 -4.81
N GLU A 35 11.39 -16.58 -4.83
CA GLU A 35 12.86 -16.69 -4.83
C GLU A 35 13.51 -16.53 -6.21
N ARG A 36 12.71 -16.45 -7.28
CA ARG A 36 13.21 -16.41 -8.67
C ARG A 36 13.60 -15.00 -9.09
N ILE A 37 14.51 -14.94 -10.07
CA ILE A 37 14.97 -13.68 -10.62
C ILE A 37 13.97 -13.17 -11.64
N VAL A 38 13.40 -11.99 -11.39
CA VAL A 38 12.77 -11.16 -12.40
C VAL A 38 13.48 -9.82 -12.42
N ALA A 39 13.85 -9.33 -13.61
CA ALA A 39 14.53 -8.06 -13.74
C ALA A 39 14.13 -7.34 -15.02
N LEU A 40 13.84 -6.05 -14.90
CA LEU A 40 13.74 -5.13 -16.01
C LEU A 40 15.07 -4.38 -16.14
N VAL A 41 15.69 -4.49 -17.30
CA VAL A 41 17.00 -3.85 -17.56
C VAL A 41 16.94 -3.03 -18.83
N TYR A 42 17.42 -1.81 -18.79
CA TYR A 42 17.51 -0.96 -19.98
C TYR A 42 18.52 0.19 -19.81
N THR A 43 18.88 0.82 -20.93
CA THR A 43 19.53 2.13 -21.00
C THR A 43 18.71 3.06 -21.88
N PRO A 44 18.76 4.39 -21.68
CA PRO A 44 18.04 5.33 -22.51
C PRO A 44 18.30 5.12 -24.00
N GLY A 45 17.22 4.92 -24.77
CA GLY A 45 17.29 4.70 -26.22
C GLY A 45 17.58 3.27 -26.69
N ALA A 46 17.83 2.32 -25.79
CA ALA A 46 17.95 0.91 -26.12
C ALA A 46 16.61 0.16 -25.90
N THR A 47 16.43 -0.96 -26.59
CA THR A 47 15.29 -1.85 -26.35
C THR A 47 15.41 -2.46 -24.96
N PRO A 48 14.39 -2.33 -24.09
CA PRO A 48 14.43 -2.92 -22.76
C PRO A 48 14.51 -4.45 -22.78
N LEU A 49 15.21 -5.00 -21.80
CA LEU A 49 15.29 -6.43 -21.53
C LEU A 49 14.43 -6.78 -20.32
N LEU A 50 13.48 -7.68 -20.48
CA LEU A 50 12.72 -8.28 -19.39
C LEU A 50 13.21 -9.71 -19.21
N PHE A 51 13.85 -9.97 -18.07
CA PHE A 51 14.41 -11.29 -17.73
C PHE A 51 13.51 -11.96 -16.70
N VAL A 52 13.03 -13.16 -17.00
CA VAL A 52 12.00 -13.87 -16.22
C VAL A 52 12.31 -15.37 -16.11
N PRO A 53 11.72 -16.09 -15.14
CA PRO A 53 11.71 -17.57 -15.17
C PRO A 53 11.02 -18.09 -16.44
N ALA A 54 11.41 -19.24 -16.93
CA ALA A 54 10.86 -19.82 -18.16
C ALA A 54 9.34 -20.03 -18.10
N LEU A 55 8.80 -20.29 -16.92
CA LEU A 55 7.35 -20.44 -16.69
C LEU A 55 6.54 -19.16 -16.99
N GLU A 56 7.17 -18.00 -16.90
CA GLU A 56 6.54 -16.70 -17.14
C GLU A 56 6.83 -16.09 -18.53
N HIS A 57 7.70 -16.73 -19.31
CA HIS A 57 8.17 -16.22 -20.60
C HIS A 57 7.04 -15.79 -21.53
N GLN A 58 6.02 -16.62 -21.70
CA GLN A 58 4.92 -16.33 -22.62
C GLN A 58 4.02 -15.17 -22.14
N VAL A 59 3.84 -15.05 -20.83
CA VAL A 59 3.06 -13.96 -20.22
C VAL A 59 3.81 -12.64 -20.39
N ALA A 60 5.10 -12.63 -20.07
CA ALA A 60 5.98 -11.47 -20.26
C ALA A 60 6.03 -11.00 -21.71
N GLN A 61 6.17 -11.95 -22.66
CA GLN A 61 6.20 -11.65 -24.11
C GLN A 61 4.88 -11.04 -24.62
N LYS A 62 3.74 -11.46 -24.05
CA LYS A 62 2.43 -10.88 -24.40
C LYS A 62 2.21 -9.50 -23.78
N ALA A 63 2.69 -9.29 -22.56
CA ALA A 63 2.55 -8.01 -21.86
C ALA A 63 3.35 -6.91 -22.58
N GLU A 64 4.57 -7.22 -23.01
CA GLU A 64 5.50 -6.27 -23.63
C GLU A 64 6.11 -6.83 -24.92
N PRO A 65 5.36 -6.89 -26.03
CA PRO A 65 5.87 -7.48 -27.28
C PRO A 65 7.02 -6.68 -27.91
N GLY A 66 7.24 -5.44 -27.49
CA GLY A 66 8.36 -4.59 -27.93
C GLY A 66 9.66 -4.79 -27.16
N PHE A 67 9.66 -5.61 -26.09
CA PHE A 67 10.84 -5.86 -25.26
C PHE A 67 11.59 -7.10 -25.71
N ILE A 68 12.88 -7.16 -25.38
CA ILE A 68 13.65 -8.39 -25.42
C ILE A 68 13.27 -9.20 -24.19
N VAL A 69 12.59 -10.35 -24.39
CA VAL A 69 12.26 -11.24 -23.27
C VAL A 69 13.24 -12.42 -23.30
N LYS A 70 14.02 -12.55 -22.24
CA LYS A 70 14.92 -13.71 -22.01
C LYS A 70 14.44 -14.45 -20.77
N SER A 71 14.66 -15.76 -20.75
CA SER A 71 14.22 -16.60 -19.63
C SER A 71 15.24 -17.66 -19.29
N TYR A 72 15.11 -18.23 -18.10
CA TYR A 72 15.97 -19.30 -17.58
C TYR A 72 15.13 -20.41 -16.93
N GLN A 73 15.66 -21.62 -16.91
CA GLN A 73 15.08 -22.77 -16.21
C GLN A 73 15.55 -22.79 -14.75
N ASP A 74 14.77 -23.36 -13.85
CA ASP A 74 15.09 -23.42 -12.42
C ASP A 74 16.41 -24.14 -12.08
N HIS A 75 16.91 -25.00 -12.96
CA HIS A 75 18.19 -25.71 -12.79
C HIS A 75 19.40 -24.97 -13.36
N GLU A 76 19.20 -23.84 -14.03
CA GLU A 76 20.25 -23.02 -14.64
C GLU A 76 20.75 -21.93 -13.68
N ASP A 77 21.98 -21.46 -13.92
CA ASP A 77 22.47 -20.26 -13.21
C ASP A 77 21.84 -18.99 -13.79
N GLY A 78 20.70 -18.60 -13.22
CA GLY A 78 19.93 -17.45 -13.68
C GLY A 78 20.73 -16.13 -13.60
N TRP A 79 21.61 -15.96 -12.61
CA TRP A 79 22.42 -14.75 -12.49
C TRP A 79 23.48 -14.66 -13.58
N LYS A 80 24.07 -15.80 -13.94
CA LYS A 80 24.99 -15.88 -15.07
C LYS A 80 24.27 -15.54 -16.38
N LEU A 81 23.12 -16.16 -16.63
CA LEU A 81 22.34 -15.95 -17.87
C LEU A 81 21.85 -14.50 -17.99
N LEU A 82 21.36 -13.90 -16.89
CA LEU A 82 21.00 -12.48 -16.83
C LEU A 82 22.21 -11.59 -17.15
N SER A 83 23.36 -11.87 -16.55
CA SER A 83 24.57 -11.09 -16.77
C SER A 83 25.09 -11.21 -18.22
N ASP A 84 24.98 -12.38 -18.80
CA ASP A 84 25.35 -12.60 -20.22
C ASP A 84 24.39 -11.84 -21.16
N ALA A 85 23.08 -11.85 -20.86
CA ALA A 85 22.10 -11.09 -21.62
C ALA A 85 22.31 -9.56 -21.48
N ILE A 86 22.67 -9.06 -20.31
CA ILE A 86 23.01 -7.65 -20.11
C ILE A 86 24.23 -7.27 -20.96
N LYS A 87 25.30 -8.09 -20.97
CA LYS A 87 26.51 -7.85 -21.79
C LYS A 87 26.24 -7.90 -23.29
N GLU A 88 25.31 -8.74 -23.71
CA GLU A 88 24.90 -8.87 -25.12
C GLU A 88 24.19 -7.61 -25.62
N HIS A 89 23.30 -7.04 -24.79
CA HIS A 89 22.39 -5.99 -25.22
C HIS A 89 22.79 -4.57 -24.76
N PHE A 90 23.61 -4.45 -23.72
CA PHE A 90 24.03 -3.18 -23.13
C PHE A 90 25.55 -3.10 -22.95
N PRO A 91 26.33 -2.92 -24.03
CA PRO A 91 27.80 -2.94 -23.98
C PRO A 91 28.35 -1.61 -23.43
N THR A 92 28.22 -1.39 -22.14
CA THR A 92 28.72 -0.19 -21.46
C THR A 92 29.45 -0.53 -20.17
N GLU A 93 30.21 0.43 -19.64
CA GLU A 93 30.85 0.27 -18.34
C GLU A 93 29.79 -0.04 -17.24
N PRO A 94 30.09 -0.94 -16.31
CA PRO A 94 29.11 -1.44 -15.34
C PRO A 94 28.80 -0.42 -14.26
N ASN A 95 28.01 0.59 -14.59
CA ASN A 95 27.41 1.50 -13.64
C ASN A 95 25.90 1.29 -13.65
N PHE A 96 25.36 0.81 -12.54
CA PHE A 96 23.96 0.46 -12.43
C PHE A 96 23.18 1.51 -11.61
N ALA A 97 22.00 1.83 -12.11
CA ALA A 97 20.97 2.55 -11.37
C ALA A 97 19.97 1.54 -10.81
N VAL A 98 19.74 1.55 -9.51
CA VAL A 98 18.88 0.59 -8.80
C VAL A 98 17.97 1.30 -7.80
N GLU A 99 16.83 0.70 -7.49
CA GLU A 99 16.00 1.13 -6.36
C GLU A 99 16.65 0.64 -5.05
N LYS A 100 17.50 1.50 -4.44
CA LYS A 100 18.31 1.07 -3.29
C LYS A 100 17.52 0.56 -2.10
N VAL A 101 16.28 1.03 -1.92
CA VAL A 101 15.41 0.59 -0.83
C VAL A 101 15.00 -0.88 -0.96
N ASP A 102 14.89 -1.40 -2.21
CA ASP A 102 14.44 -2.76 -2.50
C ASP A 102 15.54 -3.65 -3.07
N PHE A 103 16.68 -3.06 -3.40
CA PHE A 103 17.80 -3.78 -4.01
C PHE A 103 18.59 -4.55 -2.97
N SER A 104 18.47 -5.87 -2.97
CA SER A 104 19.10 -6.71 -1.97
C SER A 104 20.62 -6.76 -2.10
N LEU A 105 21.32 -6.88 -0.96
CA LEU A 105 22.76 -7.12 -0.95
C LEU A 105 23.12 -8.40 -1.73
N PHE A 106 22.29 -9.43 -1.65
CA PHE A 106 22.49 -10.67 -2.40
C PHE A 106 22.52 -10.42 -3.92
N ALA A 107 21.56 -9.65 -4.46
CA ALA A 107 21.55 -9.29 -5.88
C ALA A 107 22.82 -8.51 -6.28
N ALA A 108 23.24 -7.56 -5.43
CA ALA A 108 24.48 -6.83 -5.64
C ALA A 108 25.70 -7.76 -5.74
N GLU A 109 25.84 -8.69 -4.80
CA GLU A 109 26.94 -9.66 -4.79
C GLU A 109 26.92 -10.60 -5.99
N GLN A 110 25.73 -11.03 -6.44
CA GLN A 110 25.62 -11.86 -7.65
C GLN A 110 26.08 -11.09 -8.90
N LEU A 111 25.62 -9.85 -9.07
CA LEU A 111 26.06 -9.01 -10.18
C LEU A 111 27.56 -8.71 -10.11
N GLN A 112 28.14 -8.47 -8.94
CA GLN A 112 29.58 -8.24 -8.76
C GLN A 112 30.44 -9.40 -9.23
N LYS A 113 29.98 -10.65 -9.13
CA LYS A 113 30.69 -11.84 -9.64
C LYS A 113 30.87 -11.79 -11.16
N HIS A 114 29.92 -11.23 -11.88
CA HIS A 114 29.87 -11.22 -13.33
C HIS A 114 30.32 -9.89 -13.96
N PHE A 115 30.31 -8.80 -13.18
CA PHE A 115 30.72 -7.47 -13.58
C PHE A 115 31.80 -6.93 -12.62
N PRO A 116 33.07 -7.31 -12.79
CA PRO A 116 34.15 -6.78 -11.97
C PRO A 116 34.20 -5.24 -12.00
N GLY A 117 34.22 -4.60 -10.84
CA GLY A 117 34.21 -3.14 -10.72
C GLY A 117 32.86 -2.45 -10.88
N ILE A 118 31.76 -3.23 -10.91
CA ILE A 118 30.38 -2.68 -10.92
C ILE A 118 30.19 -1.66 -9.80
N ARG A 119 29.44 -0.60 -10.10
CA ARG A 119 29.02 0.42 -9.15
C ARG A 119 27.51 0.57 -9.20
N PHE A 120 26.89 0.71 -8.03
CA PHE A 120 25.46 1.05 -7.84
C PHE A 120 25.36 2.51 -7.39
N SER A 121 25.83 3.43 -8.25
CA SER A 121 26.02 4.84 -7.88
C SER A 121 24.74 5.65 -7.94
N VAL A 122 23.76 5.21 -8.74
CA VAL A 122 22.51 5.94 -8.94
C VAL A 122 21.37 5.25 -8.17
N ASP A 123 20.72 6.01 -7.29
CA ASP A 123 19.52 5.58 -6.59
C ASP A 123 18.28 5.98 -7.38
N LEU A 124 17.49 4.99 -7.79
CA LEU A 124 16.21 5.18 -8.49
C LEU A 124 15.04 5.36 -7.54
N THR A 125 15.20 5.06 -6.26
CA THR A 125 14.11 5.10 -5.26
C THR A 125 13.33 6.42 -5.31
N PRO A 126 13.96 7.61 -5.26
CA PRO A 126 13.20 8.86 -5.29
C PRO A 126 12.42 9.08 -6.59
N VAL A 127 13.00 8.64 -7.72
CA VAL A 127 12.37 8.79 -9.04
C VAL A 127 11.14 7.91 -9.15
N VAL A 128 11.26 6.65 -8.74
CA VAL A 128 10.13 5.68 -8.76
C VAL A 128 9.03 6.14 -7.81
N GLN A 129 9.38 6.59 -6.62
CA GLN A 129 8.41 7.17 -5.67
C GLN A 129 7.68 8.36 -6.30
N GLN A 130 8.38 9.24 -7.00
CA GLN A 130 7.76 10.38 -7.69
C GLN A 130 6.83 9.96 -8.84
N LEU A 131 7.16 8.89 -9.58
CA LEU A 131 6.29 8.34 -10.63
C LEU A 131 4.99 7.77 -10.08
N ARG A 132 5.01 7.24 -8.85
CA ARG A 132 3.85 6.65 -8.15
C ARG A 132 3.04 7.68 -7.36
N LEU A 133 3.64 8.83 -7.06
CA LEU A 133 3.09 9.82 -6.14
C LEU A 133 1.76 10.42 -6.63
N VAL A 134 1.71 10.80 -7.92
CA VAL A 134 0.54 11.45 -8.52
C VAL A 134 -0.17 10.47 -9.45
N LYS A 135 -1.42 10.16 -9.14
CA LYS A 135 -2.28 9.27 -9.91
C LYS A 135 -3.03 10.07 -10.97
N ASP A 136 -3.11 9.52 -12.17
CA ASP A 136 -4.00 10.05 -13.20
C ASP A 136 -5.47 9.70 -12.90
N ALA A 137 -6.38 10.25 -13.68
CA ALA A 137 -7.82 10.05 -13.47
C ALA A 137 -8.23 8.56 -13.55
N GLU A 138 -7.61 7.78 -14.44
CA GLU A 138 -7.88 6.35 -14.57
C GLU A 138 -7.47 5.58 -13.31
N ALA A 139 -6.29 5.88 -12.78
CA ALA A 139 -5.81 5.26 -11.54
C ALA A 139 -6.69 5.63 -10.34
N VAL A 140 -7.12 6.90 -10.23
CA VAL A 140 -8.06 7.34 -9.17
C VAL A 140 -9.39 6.60 -9.30
N ASP A 141 -9.95 6.45 -10.51
CA ASP A 141 -11.20 5.73 -10.70
C ASP A 141 -11.09 4.24 -10.33
N LYS A 142 -9.93 3.60 -10.58
CA LYS A 142 -9.66 2.22 -10.14
C LYS A 142 -9.54 2.11 -8.61
N LEU A 143 -8.92 3.10 -7.95
CA LEU A 143 -8.85 3.16 -6.48
C LEU A 143 -10.26 3.29 -5.87
N VAL A 144 -11.08 4.20 -6.40
CA VAL A 144 -12.49 4.33 -5.99
C VAL A 144 -13.25 3.03 -6.22
N TYR A 145 -13.06 2.37 -7.37
CA TYR A 145 -13.70 1.08 -7.66
C TYR A 145 -13.28 0.00 -6.67
N SER A 146 -11.99 -0.11 -6.34
CA SER A 146 -11.50 -1.02 -5.29
C SER A 146 -12.13 -0.69 -3.93
N GLY A 147 -12.25 0.61 -3.57
CA GLY A 147 -12.92 1.07 -2.36
C GLY A 147 -14.37 0.60 -2.23
N THR A 148 -15.11 0.48 -3.34
CA THR A 148 -16.49 -0.05 -3.29
C THR A 148 -16.56 -1.52 -2.84
N PHE A 149 -15.48 -2.28 -3.02
CA PHE A 149 -15.40 -3.66 -2.51
C PHE A 149 -15.00 -3.68 -1.03
N ALA A 150 -14.16 -2.74 -0.58
CA ALA A 150 -13.88 -2.57 0.85
C ALA A 150 -15.15 -2.19 1.63
N ASP A 151 -15.98 -1.28 1.12
CA ASP A 151 -17.31 -0.98 1.68
C ASP A 151 -18.16 -2.25 1.85
N LYS A 152 -18.23 -3.08 0.80
CA LYS A 152 -18.96 -4.36 0.86
C LYS A 152 -18.37 -5.33 1.88
N ALA A 153 -17.04 -5.35 2.02
CA ALA A 153 -16.36 -6.21 2.98
C ALA A 153 -16.71 -5.81 4.43
N ILE A 154 -16.71 -4.51 4.74
CA ILE A 154 -17.18 -3.99 6.04
C ILE A 154 -18.64 -4.40 6.29
N GLU A 155 -19.55 -4.18 5.35
CA GLU A 155 -20.97 -4.57 5.51
C GLU A 155 -21.14 -6.08 5.69
N ILE A 156 -20.34 -6.89 5.01
CA ILE A 156 -20.32 -8.34 5.21
C ILE A 156 -19.86 -8.70 6.62
N GLY A 157 -18.81 -8.05 7.12
CA GLY A 157 -18.29 -8.23 8.46
C GLY A 157 -19.33 -7.87 9.52
N LYS A 158 -19.92 -6.68 9.43
CA LYS A 158 -21.00 -6.22 10.31
C LYS A 158 -22.16 -7.24 10.37
N ASN A 159 -22.62 -7.71 9.21
CA ASN A 159 -23.71 -8.68 9.10
C ASN A 159 -23.35 -10.09 9.61
N ALA A 160 -22.08 -10.41 9.79
CA ALA A 160 -21.63 -11.68 10.34
C ALA A 160 -21.59 -11.69 11.88
N LEU A 161 -21.60 -10.51 12.52
CA LEU A 161 -21.50 -10.39 13.97
C LEU A 161 -22.68 -11.05 14.68
N LYS A 162 -22.33 -11.87 15.67
CA LYS A 162 -23.26 -12.49 16.61
C LYS A 162 -22.51 -12.90 17.88
N VAL A 163 -23.16 -12.91 19.00
CA VAL A 163 -22.57 -13.40 20.26
C VAL A 163 -21.96 -14.80 20.05
N GLY A 164 -20.73 -14.97 20.50
CA GLY A 164 -20.00 -16.25 20.44
C GLY A 164 -19.25 -16.52 19.13
N ILE A 165 -19.39 -15.69 18.09
CA ILE A 165 -18.54 -15.80 16.90
C ILE A 165 -17.11 -15.36 17.23
N SER A 166 -16.08 -16.02 16.69
CA SER A 166 -14.69 -15.61 16.87
C SER A 166 -14.26 -14.56 15.82
N GLU A 167 -13.22 -13.80 16.15
CA GLU A 167 -12.59 -12.84 15.23
C GLU A 167 -12.20 -13.54 13.91
N ARG A 168 -11.53 -14.69 14.01
CA ARG A 168 -11.10 -15.51 12.87
C ARG A 168 -12.27 -16.00 12.00
N GLU A 169 -13.41 -16.36 12.60
CA GLU A 169 -14.59 -16.75 11.85
C GLU A 169 -15.18 -15.59 11.05
N VAL A 170 -15.17 -14.36 11.61
CA VAL A 170 -15.62 -13.17 10.87
C VAL A 170 -14.71 -12.89 9.69
N VAL A 171 -13.39 -12.94 9.87
CA VAL A 171 -12.41 -12.82 8.79
C VAL A 171 -12.68 -13.84 7.68
N ALA A 172 -12.84 -15.12 8.03
CA ALA A 172 -13.11 -16.18 7.06
C ALA A 172 -14.41 -15.93 6.26
N ILE A 173 -15.45 -15.41 6.90
CA ILE A 173 -16.73 -15.05 6.24
C ILE A 173 -16.53 -13.89 5.25
N ILE A 174 -15.79 -12.85 5.66
CA ILE A 174 -15.50 -11.69 4.82
C ILE A 174 -14.75 -12.15 3.56
N GLU A 175 -13.61 -12.82 3.74
CA GLU A 175 -12.75 -13.21 2.63
C GLU A 175 -13.41 -14.22 1.68
N PHE A 176 -14.15 -15.20 2.23
CA PHE A 176 -14.93 -16.13 1.41
C PHE A 176 -15.94 -15.39 0.52
N LYS A 177 -16.67 -14.41 1.08
CA LYS A 177 -17.66 -13.66 0.31
C LYS A 177 -16.99 -12.72 -0.70
N MET A 178 -15.85 -12.10 -0.35
CA MET A 178 -15.07 -11.28 -1.27
C MET A 178 -14.56 -12.11 -2.46
N LYS A 179 -14.03 -13.31 -2.23
CA LYS A 179 -13.67 -14.25 -3.30
C LYS A 179 -14.85 -14.56 -4.22
N LYS A 180 -16.05 -14.76 -3.68
CA LYS A 180 -17.27 -15.00 -4.49
C LYS A 180 -17.69 -13.77 -5.32
N LEU A 181 -17.37 -12.58 -4.86
CA LEU A 181 -17.58 -11.33 -5.60
C LEU A 181 -16.52 -11.04 -6.67
N GLY A 182 -15.50 -11.93 -6.80
CA GLY A 182 -14.46 -11.81 -7.81
C GLY A 182 -13.20 -11.07 -7.34
N VAL A 183 -13.11 -10.72 -6.06
CA VAL A 183 -11.87 -10.14 -5.50
C VAL A 183 -10.79 -11.21 -5.46
N SER A 184 -9.68 -10.96 -6.15
CA SER A 184 -8.58 -11.94 -6.26
C SER A 184 -7.84 -12.14 -4.94
N GLN A 185 -7.62 -11.06 -4.20
CA GLN A 185 -6.98 -11.07 -2.88
C GLN A 185 -7.35 -9.82 -2.07
N MET A 186 -7.21 -9.91 -0.76
CA MET A 186 -7.21 -8.73 0.10
C MET A 186 -5.90 -7.97 -0.11
N SER A 187 -5.89 -6.67 0.14
CA SER A 187 -4.69 -5.83 -0.02
C SER A 187 -3.66 -6.08 1.09
N PHE A 188 -4.12 -6.56 2.22
CA PHE A 188 -3.34 -7.03 3.38
C PHE A 188 -4.19 -8.02 4.20
N ASP A 189 -3.62 -8.58 5.26
CA ASP A 189 -4.31 -9.54 6.13
C ASP A 189 -5.49 -8.85 6.85
N THR A 190 -6.70 -9.34 6.61
CA THR A 190 -7.94 -8.77 7.17
C THR A 190 -7.89 -8.80 8.69
N MET A 191 -8.06 -7.65 9.33
CA MET A 191 -8.10 -7.52 10.77
C MET A 191 -9.54 -7.33 11.27
N VAL A 192 -9.93 -8.16 12.24
CA VAL A 192 -11.21 -8.02 12.99
C VAL A 192 -10.89 -8.26 14.46
N LEU A 193 -11.03 -7.23 15.28
CA LEU A 193 -10.65 -7.27 16.70
C LEU A 193 -11.84 -6.86 17.58
N PHE A 194 -12.07 -7.60 18.67
CA PHE A 194 -13.20 -7.39 19.56
C PHE A 194 -12.77 -6.75 20.91
N GLY A 195 -13.53 -5.79 21.41
CA GLY A 195 -13.37 -5.18 22.72
C GLY A 195 -11.97 -4.64 22.97
N ASP A 196 -11.34 -5.07 24.07
CA ASP A 196 -10.01 -4.67 24.47
C ASP A 196 -8.87 -5.14 23.54
N HIS A 197 -9.11 -6.16 22.72
CA HIS A 197 -8.15 -6.59 21.69
C HIS A 197 -7.96 -5.52 20.60
N ALA A 198 -8.96 -4.68 20.34
CA ALA A 198 -8.84 -3.56 19.40
C ALA A 198 -7.81 -2.48 19.86
N ALA A 199 -7.34 -2.56 21.11
CA ALA A 199 -6.26 -1.70 21.62
C ALA A 199 -4.85 -2.13 21.13
N ASP A 200 -4.72 -3.26 20.44
CA ASP A 200 -3.51 -3.64 19.71
C ASP A 200 -3.63 -3.18 18.25
N PRO A 201 -2.89 -2.13 17.83
CA PRO A 201 -3.00 -1.58 16.46
C PRO A 201 -2.63 -2.58 15.35
N HIS A 202 -1.85 -3.62 15.67
CA HIS A 202 -1.44 -4.70 14.78
C HIS A 202 -1.91 -6.07 15.29
N GLY A 203 -3.02 -6.10 16.04
CA GLY A 203 -3.58 -7.32 16.58
C GLY A 203 -3.95 -8.34 15.50
N GLU A 204 -3.62 -9.60 15.73
CA GLU A 204 -3.97 -10.70 14.81
C GLU A 204 -5.30 -11.34 15.24
N PRO A 205 -6.31 -11.46 14.33
CA PRO A 205 -7.57 -12.09 14.63
C PRO A 205 -7.41 -13.53 15.14
N GLY A 206 -7.96 -13.78 16.33
CA GLY A 206 -7.81 -15.03 17.05
C GLY A 206 -9.11 -15.78 17.34
N ASP A 207 -9.04 -16.61 18.38
CA ASP A 207 -10.18 -17.40 18.87
C ASP A 207 -11.02 -16.62 19.92
N ARG A 208 -10.71 -15.34 20.17
CA ARG A 208 -11.51 -14.45 21.01
C ARG A 208 -12.91 -14.35 20.42
N THR A 209 -13.92 -14.59 21.27
CA THR A 209 -15.32 -14.58 20.86
C THR A 209 -16.01 -13.27 21.23
N LEU A 210 -16.87 -12.80 20.34
CA LEU A 210 -17.67 -11.59 20.53
C LEU A 210 -18.66 -11.77 21.66
N LYS A 211 -18.72 -10.79 22.56
CA LYS A 211 -19.73 -10.68 23.61
C LYS A 211 -20.77 -9.63 23.23
N GLU A 212 -21.86 -9.64 23.92
CA GLU A 212 -22.88 -8.59 23.81
C GLU A 212 -22.32 -7.26 24.35
N ASN A 213 -22.64 -6.16 23.67
CA ASN A 213 -22.20 -4.80 24.03
C ASN A 213 -20.68 -4.60 23.97
N GLU A 214 -20.05 -5.05 22.89
CA GLU A 214 -18.64 -4.82 22.61
C GLU A 214 -18.42 -3.97 21.36
N TRP A 215 -17.31 -3.23 21.37
CA TRP A 215 -16.80 -2.57 20.19
C TRP A 215 -16.07 -3.57 19.30
N VAL A 216 -16.18 -3.39 17.99
CA VAL A 216 -15.54 -4.22 16.98
C VAL A 216 -14.80 -3.32 16.01
N LEU A 217 -13.50 -3.51 15.89
CA LEU A 217 -12.66 -2.88 14.91
C LEU A 217 -12.52 -3.80 13.70
N PHE A 218 -12.80 -3.28 12.52
CA PHE A 218 -12.52 -3.88 11.23
C PHE A 218 -11.47 -3.04 10.54
N ASP A 219 -10.41 -3.66 10.07
CA ASP A 219 -9.40 -3.03 9.21
C ASP A 219 -9.10 -4.00 8.07
N LEU A 220 -9.40 -3.58 6.85
CA LEU A 220 -9.34 -4.42 5.68
C LEU A 220 -9.26 -3.61 4.38
N GLY A 221 -8.75 -4.25 3.37
CA GLY A 221 -8.75 -3.70 2.03
C GLY A 221 -8.78 -4.79 0.97
N THR A 222 -9.04 -4.42 -0.25
CA THR A 222 -9.14 -5.33 -1.40
C THR A 222 -8.18 -4.93 -2.50
N MET A 223 -7.71 -5.92 -3.25
CA MET A 223 -6.94 -5.70 -4.47
C MET A 223 -7.84 -5.97 -5.68
N VAL A 224 -8.22 -4.92 -6.40
CA VAL A 224 -9.10 -5.01 -7.58
C VAL A 224 -8.47 -4.27 -8.75
N ASP A 225 -8.42 -4.92 -9.90
CA ASP A 225 -7.81 -4.38 -11.14
C ASP A 225 -6.37 -3.83 -10.94
N GLY A 226 -5.63 -4.44 -10.00
CA GLY A 226 -4.25 -4.07 -9.68
C GLY A 226 -4.10 -2.83 -8.80
N TYR A 227 -5.18 -2.34 -8.17
CA TYR A 227 -5.17 -1.22 -7.23
C TYR A 227 -5.71 -1.65 -5.87
N ALA A 228 -5.05 -1.16 -4.82
CA ALA A 228 -5.42 -1.45 -3.44
C ALA A 228 -6.59 -0.57 -2.97
N SER A 229 -7.35 -1.06 -2.01
CA SER A 229 -8.16 -0.24 -1.11
C SER A 229 -7.75 -0.50 0.33
N ASP A 230 -8.13 0.42 1.20
CA ASP A 230 -7.85 0.40 2.62
C ASP A 230 -8.97 1.12 3.36
N ILE A 231 -9.46 0.53 4.46
CA ILE A 231 -10.54 1.11 5.26
C ILE A 231 -10.54 0.52 6.67
N THR A 232 -10.63 1.38 7.68
CA THR A 232 -10.91 0.96 9.05
C THR A 232 -12.25 1.50 9.52
N ARG A 233 -13.05 0.65 10.16
CA ARG A 233 -14.26 1.02 10.87
C ARG A 233 -14.29 0.38 12.25
N THR A 234 -14.57 1.17 13.26
CA THR A 234 -14.88 0.68 14.61
C THR A 234 -16.37 0.86 14.86
N VAL A 235 -17.07 -0.22 15.15
CA VAL A 235 -18.54 -0.22 15.35
C VAL A 235 -18.91 -0.85 16.69
N PHE A 236 -20.03 -0.43 17.29
CA PHE A 236 -20.51 -1.02 18.52
C PHE A 236 -21.53 -2.14 18.23
N PHE A 237 -21.29 -3.34 18.70
CA PHE A 237 -22.20 -4.46 18.60
C PHE A 237 -23.02 -4.59 19.87
N GLY A 238 -24.29 -4.22 19.83
CA GLY A 238 -25.20 -4.33 20.97
C GLY A 238 -26.19 -3.17 21.08
N ASN A 239 -26.67 -2.92 22.30
CA ASN A 239 -27.60 -1.83 22.56
C ASN A 239 -26.81 -0.54 22.87
N ASP A 240 -27.08 0.53 22.13
CA ASP A 240 -26.40 1.83 22.32
C ASP A 240 -26.45 2.37 23.75
N SER A 241 -27.50 2.07 24.49
CA SER A 241 -27.61 2.46 25.92
C SER A 241 -26.61 1.75 26.84
N ALA A 242 -25.94 0.69 26.33
CA ALA A 242 -24.93 -0.07 27.07
C ALA A 242 -23.48 0.37 26.73
N LYS A 243 -23.31 1.34 25.84
CA LYS A 243 -21.98 1.90 25.53
C LYS A 243 -21.39 2.53 26.78
N ASP A 244 -20.11 2.24 27.04
CA ASP A 244 -19.34 3.00 28.02
C ASP A 244 -19.23 4.45 27.56
N PRO A 245 -19.65 5.45 28.37
CA PRO A 245 -19.61 6.84 27.97
C PRO A 245 -18.20 7.36 27.64
N ARG A 246 -17.16 6.82 28.29
CA ARG A 246 -15.77 7.19 28.02
C ARG A 246 -15.30 6.63 26.67
N HIS A 247 -15.66 5.38 26.35
CA HIS A 247 -15.32 4.80 25.05
C HIS A 247 -16.04 5.54 23.92
N GLN A 248 -17.30 5.92 24.12
CA GLN A 248 -18.04 6.73 23.15
C GLN A 248 -17.40 8.12 22.96
N GLU A 249 -16.97 8.78 24.06
CA GLU A 249 -16.24 10.05 23.99
C GLU A 249 -14.95 9.92 23.15
N ILE A 250 -14.15 8.87 23.41
CA ILE A 250 -12.91 8.62 22.65
C ILE A 250 -13.21 8.37 21.16
N TYR A 251 -14.25 7.58 20.88
CA TYR A 251 -14.70 7.33 19.51
C TYR A 251 -15.07 8.64 18.81
N ASP A 252 -15.88 9.50 19.45
CA ASP A 252 -16.30 10.79 18.88
C ASP A 252 -15.12 11.73 18.63
N ILE A 253 -14.10 11.72 19.50
CA ILE A 253 -12.86 12.47 19.33
C ILE A 253 -12.09 12.00 18.09
N VAL A 254 -11.92 10.67 17.93
CA VAL A 254 -11.22 10.08 16.77
C VAL A 254 -11.98 10.37 15.48
N GLN A 255 -13.31 10.23 15.49
CA GLN A 255 -14.16 10.57 14.34
C GLN A 255 -14.02 12.06 13.98
N LYS A 256 -14.07 12.96 14.96
CA LYS A 256 -13.87 14.39 14.74
C LYS A 256 -12.49 14.68 14.16
N ALA A 257 -11.44 14.02 14.65
CA ALA A 257 -10.08 14.18 14.15
C ALA A 257 -9.97 13.74 12.67
N HIS A 258 -10.55 12.58 12.34
CA HIS A 258 -10.63 12.04 10.98
C HIS A 258 -11.36 13.01 10.05
N ASP A 259 -12.60 13.37 10.36
CA ASP A 259 -13.43 14.21 9.51
C ASP A 259 -12.82 15.60 9.29
N THR A 260 -12.24 16.19 10.36
CA THR A 260 -11.62 17.51 10.28
C THR A 260 -10.35 17.48 9.42
N ALA A 261 -9.53 16.44 9.54
CA ALA A 261 -8.34 16.26 8.71
C ALA A 261 -8.70 16.12 7.23
N ILE A 262 -9.68 15.27 6.90
CA ILE A 262 -10.17 15.10 5.52
C ILE A 262 -10.72 16.41 4.94
N GLN A 263 -11.53 17.14 5.70
CA GLN A 263 -12.10 18.42 5.25
C GLN A 263 -11.05 19.49 5.00
N ALA A 264 -9.90 19.41 5.65
CA ALA A 264 -8.81 20.35 5.48
C ALA A 264 -7.98 20.06 4.21
N VAL A 265 -8.01 18.83 3.67
CA VAL A 265 -7.18 18.42 2.52
C VAL A 265 -7.45 19.31 1.31
N LYS A 266 -6.39 19.93 0.79
CA LYS A 266 -6.40 20.68 -0.48
C LYS A 266 -4.98 20.82 -1.02
N PRO A 267 -4.80 21.08 -2.32
CA PRO A 267 -3.49 21.36 -2.89
C PRO A 267 -2.77 22.52 -2.19
N GLY A 268 -1.45 22.41 -2.04
CA GLY A 268 -0.59 23.41 -1.38
C GLY A 268 -0.46 23.26 0.14
N MET A 269 -1.28 22.42 0.79
CA MET A 269 -1.05 22.06 2.20
C MET A 269 0.10 21.07 2.30
N LYS A 270 0.82 21.11 3.42
CA LYS A 270 1.86 20.12 3.71
C LYS A 270 1.26 18.86 4.33
N ALA A 271 1.87 17.71 4.05
CA ALA A 271 1.48 16.44 4.68
C ALA A 271 1.51 16.51 6.21
N SER A 272 2.51 17.21 6.79
CA SER A 272 2.63 17.45 8.24
C SER A 272 1.51 18.32 8.81
N GLU A 273 0.93 19.22 8.04
CA GLU A 273 -0.20 20.04 8.48
C GLU A 273 -1.48 19.22 8.63
N ILE A 274 -1.69 18.23 7.74
CA ILE A 274 -2.85 17.33 7.84
C ILE A 274 -2.72 16.42 9.08
N ASP A 275 -1.53 15.82 9.32
CA ASP A 275 -1.26 15.05 10.54
C ASP A 275 -1.51 15.90 11.80
N LYS A 276 -0.99 17.13 11.79
CA LYS A 276 -1.13 18.03 12.93
C LYS A 276 -2.59 18.32 13.29
N ILE A 277 -3.46 18.49 12.31
CA ILE A 277 -4.90 18.77 12.56
C ILE A 277 -5.55 17.62 13.36
N ALA A 278 -5.35 16.37 12.94
CA ALA A 278 -5.91 15.22 13.65
C ALA A 278 -5.25 15.03 15.02
N ARG A 279 -3.94 15.14 15.07
CA ARG A 279 -3.12 14.94 16.27
C ARG A 279 -3.42 15.99 17.34
N ASP A 280 -3.60 17.24 16.99
CA ASP A 280 -3.97 18.32 17.93
C ASP A 280 -5.33 18.02 18.56
N ILE A 281 -6.35 17.63 17.78
CA ILE A 281 -7.69 17.32 18.32
C ILE A 281 -7.61 16.20 19.37
N ILE A 282 -6.89 15.12 19.09
CA ILE A 282 -6.74 13.99 20.00
C ILE A 282 -5.92 14.40 21.25
N THR A 283 -4.86 15.21 21.06
CA THR A 283 -3.98 15.67 22.14
C THR A 283 -4.69 16.65 23.08
N GLU A 284 -5.44 17.61 22.54
CA GLU A 284 -6.22 18.58 23.33
C GLU A 284 -7.31 17.91 24.15
N ALA A 285 -7.83 16.77 23.67
CA ALA A 285 -8.76 15.93 24.43
C ALA A 285 -8.10 15.06 25.51
N GLY A 286 -6.75 15.06 25.62
CA GLY A 286 -6.00 14.31 26.62
C GLY A 286 -5.59 12.89 26.22
N TYR A 287 -5.77 12.52 24.95
CA TYR A 287 -5.44 11.17 24.44
C TYR A 287 -4.22 11.12 23.49
N GLY A 288 -3.44 12.21 23.39
CA GLY A 288 -2.31 12.29 22.45
C GLY A 288 -1.25 11.21 22.62
N GLU A 289 -0.99 10.73 23.84
CA GLU A 289 -0.05 9.65 24.12
C GLU A 289 -0.49 8.29 23.57
N TYR A 290 -1.77 8.12 23.27
CA TYR A 290 -2.36 6.89 22.71
C TYR A 290 -2.51 6.91 21.19
N PHE A 291 -2.18 8.02 20.52
CA PHE A 291 -2.09 8.10 19.06
C PHE A 291 -0.63 7.94 18.61
N ILE A 292 -0.20 6.71 18.47
CA ILE A 292 1.21 6.29 18.42
C ILE A 292 1.78 6.06 17.02
N HIS A 293 1.01 6.30 15.96
CA HIS A 293 1.45 6.14 14.57
C HIS A 293 1.27 7.42 13.75
N ARG A 294 1.75 7.45 12.52
CA ARG A 294 1.47 8.51 11.55
C ARG A 294 -0.01 8.56 11.21
N LEU A 295 -0.48 9.72 10.76
CA LEU A 295 -1.89 9.88 10.38
C LEU A 295 -2.28 9.06 9.16
N GLY A 296 -1.35 8.76 8.24
CA GLY A 296 -1.67 8.00 7.04
C GLY A 296 -0.49 7.77 6.11
N HIS A 297 -0.74 7.07 5.03
CA HIS A 297 0.23 6.68 4.01
C HIS A 297 -0.35 6.80 2.61
N GLY A 298 0.50 6.97 1.61
CA GLY A 298 0.10 6.89 0.22
C GLY A 298 -0.47 5.52 -0.12
N ILE A 299 -1.39 5.49 -1.08
CA ILE A 299 -2.02 4.27 -1.59
C ILE A 299 -2.07 4.29 -3.12
N GLY A 300 -2.00 3.13 -3.74
CA GLY A 300 -2.03 3.00 -5.20
C GLY A 300 -2.11 1.55 -5.65
N GLN A 301 -1.11 1.10 -6.39
CA GLN A 301 -0.95 -0.30 -6.74
C GLN A 301 -0.47 -1.15 -5.55
N SER A 302 0.15 -0.52 -4.57
CA SER A 302 0.46 -1.08 -3.25
C SER A 302 -0.38 -0.40 -2.20
N VAL A 303 -0.65 -1.09 -1.10
CA VAL A 303 -1.37 -0.51 0.03
C VAL A 303 -0.57 0.64 0.66
N HIS A 304 0.74 0.46 0.82
CA HIS A 304 1.64 1.49 1.32
C HIS A 304 2.52 2.08 0.20
N GLU A 305 2.29 3.35 -0.10
CA GLU A 305 3.10 4.14 -1.02
C GLU A 305 3.50 5.49 -0.40
N PHE A 306 4.20 6.32 -1.15
CA PHE A 306 4.39 7.73 -0.82
C PHE A 306 3.11 8.54 -1.14
N PRO A 307 2.80 9.60 -0.38
CA PRO A 307 3.56 10.19 0.74
C PRO A 307 3.21 9.55 2.09
N SER A 308 4.08 9.75 3.11
CA SER A 308 3.69 9.55 4.51
C SER A 308 3.02 10.83 5.04
N ILE A 309 1.82 10.71 5.59
CA ILE A 309 1.11 11.82 6.26
C ILE A 309 1.50 11.77 7.73
N MET A 310 2.51 12.58 8.11
CA MET A 310 3.10 12.53 9.44
C MET A 310 3.80 13.82 9.82
N GLU A 311 4.04 14.03 11.09
CA GLU A 311 4.87 15.10 11.60
C GLU A 311 6.25 15.13 10.90
N GLY A 312 6.73 16.34 10.56
CA GLY A 312 8.02 16.54 9.90
C GLY A 312 8.04 16.28 8.38
N ASN A 313 6.95 15.83 7.76
CA ASN A 313 6.87 15.73 6.31
C ASN A 313 6.34 17.02 5.69
N ASP A 314 7.26 17.85 5.21
CA ASP A 314 6.94 19.15 4.58
C ASP A 314 6.58 19.04 3.08
N MET A 315 6.31 17.85 2.57
CA MET A 315 5.86 17.66 1.19
C MET A 315 4.52 18.35 0.98
N GLU A 316 4.45 19.22 -0.03
CA GLU A 316 3.20 19.86 -0.43
C GLU A 316 2.30 18.88 -1.18
N LEU A 317 1.03 18.83 -0.78
CA LEU A 317 0.02 18.04 -1.45
C LEU A 317 -0.33 18.65 -2.80
N VAL A 318 -0.40 17.82 -3.83
CA VAL A 318 -0.83 18.23 -5.17
C VAL A 318 -1.99 17.36 -5.64
N GLU A 319 -2.77 17.87 -6.60
CA GLU A 319 -3.87 17.14 -7.22
C GLU A 319 -3.40 15.77 -7.76
N GLY A 320 -4.15 14.72 -7.50
CA GLY A 320 -3.85 13.34 -7.88
C GLY A 320 -3.02 12.56 -6.85
N MET A 321 -2.52 13.18 -5.79
CA MET A 321 -1.97 12.41 -4.65
C MET A 321 -3.09 11.65 -3.96
N CYS A 322 -2.81 10.38 -3.60
CA CYS A 322 -3.76 9.50 -2.93
C CYS A 322 -3.14 8.96 -1.64
N PHE A 323 -3.89 9.04 -0.53
CA PHE A 323 -3.41 8.60 0.78
C PHE A 323 -4.54 8.27 1.75
N SER A 324 -4.22 7.53 2.84
CA SER A 324 -5.12 7.26 3.95
C SER A 324 -5.14 8.41 4.97
N VAL A 325 -6.25 8.55 5.68
CA VAL A 325 -6.40 9.36 6.89
C VAL A 325 -7.01 8.45 7.94
N GLU A 326 -6.20 8.05 8.93
CA GLU A 326 -6.50 6.94 9.83
C GLU A 326 -6.14 7.23 11.30
N PRO A 327 -6.63 8.32 11.92
CA PRO A 327 -6.35 8.55 13.33
C PRO A 327 -6.89 7.42 14.19
N GLY A 328 -6.16 7.10 15.27
CA GLY A 328 -6.55 6.07 16.22
C GLY A 328 -6.10 6.37 17.64
N VAL A 329 -6.80 5.80 18.60
CA VAL A 329 -6.47 5.83 20.04
C VAL A 329 -6.50 4.41 20.57
N TYR A 330 -5.40 3.99 21.23
CA TYR A 330 -5.20 2.61 21.68
C TYR A 330 -4.80 2.59 23.15
N ILE A 331 -5.73 2.24 24.04
CA ILE A 331 -5.51 2.16 25.49
C ILE A 331 -5.42 0.69 25.87
N SER A 332 -4.20 0.21 26.03
CA SER A 332 -3.90 -1.20 26.27
C SER A 332 -4.73 -1.84 27.40
N GLY A 333 -5.39 -2.96 27.09
CA GLY A 333 -6.23 -3.70 28.01
C GLY A 333 -7.59 -3.05 28.34
N ASP A 334 -7.97 -2.02 27.58
CA ASP A 334 -9.20 -1.27 27.78
C ASP A 334 -9.94 -1.06 26.44
N PHE A 335 -9.47 -0.16 25.59
CA PHE A 335 -10.22 0.28 24.39
C PHE A 335 -9.29 0.69 23.25
N GLY A 336 -9.65 0.28 22.03
CA GLY A 336 -9.01 0.72 20.79
C GLY A 336 -10.03 1.16 19.76
N VAL A 337 -9.70 2.26 19.08
CA VAL A 337 -10.51 2.81 17.99
C VAL A 337 -9.61 3.34 16.89
N ARG A 338 -9.91 2.99 15.64
CA ARG A 338 -9.38 3.60 14.41
C ARG A 338 -10.54 3.84 13.45
N ILE A 339 -10.51 4.98 12.79
CA ILE A 339 -11.44 5.33 11.71
C ILE A 339 -10.58 5.79 10.55
N GLU A 340 -10.79 5.19 9.39
CA GLU A 340 -9.95 5.40 8.22
C GLU A 340 -10.76 5.48 6.94
N ASP A 341 -10.41 6.44 6.12
CA ASP A 341 -10.76 6.47 4.70
C ASP A 341 -9.54 6.84 3.86
N CYS A 342 -9.43 6.25 2.68
CA CYS A 342 -8.50 6.67 1.66
C CYS A 342 -9.15 7.71 0.73
N LEU A 343 -8.33 8.63 0.23
CA LEU A 343 -8.78 9.74 -0.59
C LEU A 343 -7.80 10.08 -1.71
N ALA A 344 -8.30 10.79 -2.71
CA ALA A 344 -7.49 11.52 -3.67
C ALA A 344 -7.60 13.02 -3.42
N VAL A 345 -6.47 13.73 -3.48
CA VAL A 345 -6.45 15.20 -3.52
C VAL A 345 -7.03 15.66 -4.85
N THR A 346 -8.06 16.49 -4.80
CA THR A 346 -8.68 17.12 -5.96
C THR A 346 -8.31 18.59 -6.03
N LYS A 347 -8.68 19.25 -7.11
CA LYS A 347 -8.44 20.68 -7.30
C LYS A 347 -8.94 21.53 -6.11
N ASP A 348 -10.07 21.16 -5.50
CA ASP A 348 -10.75 21.98 -4.51
C ASP A 348 -10.91 21.28 -3.14
N GLY A 349 -10.29 20.09 -2.94
CA GLY A 349 -10.42 19.34 -1.69
C GLY A 349 -10.04 17.87 -1.82
N ALA A 350 -10.86 16.96 -1.28
CA ALA A 350 -10.63 15.52 -1.28
C ALA A 350 -11.81 14.75 -1.92
N LYS A 351 -11.49 13.65 -2.62
CA LYS A 351 -12.46 12.65 -3.10
C LYS A 351 -12.21 11.35 -2.35
N LEU A 352 -13.15 10.92 -1.51
CA LEU A 352 -13.07 9.65 -0.79
C LEU A 352 -13.23 8.46 -1.74
N PHE A 353 -12.61 7.32 -1.40
CA PHE A 353 -12.73 6.06 -2.13
C PHE A 353 -13.82 5.15 -1.56
N THR A 354 -14.24 5.39 -0.36
CA THR A 354 -15.20 4.60 0.42
C THR A 354 -16.40 5.45 0.83
N ALA A 355 -17.52 4.80 1.10
CA ALA A 355 -18.79 5.46 1.43
C ALA A 355 -19.57 4.80 2.56
N VAL A 356 -19.07 3.67 3.10
CA VAL A 356 -19.74 2.96 4.19
C VAL A 356 -19.78 3.82 5.45
N LYS A 357 -20.95 3.88 6.08
CA LYS A 357 -21.16 4.69 7.27
C LYS A 357 -20.45 4.10 8.50
N TYR A 358 -20.16 4.96 9.46
CA TYR A 358 -19.52 4.62 10.73
C TYR A 358 -20.41 3.80 11.68
N GLU A 359 -21.74 3.85 11.49
CA GLU A 359 -22.73 3.20 12.34
C GLU A 359 -23.21 1.85 11.76
N PHE A 360 -23.86 1.04 12.63
CA PHE A 360 -24.49 -0.22 12.24
C PHE A 360 -25.65 0.00 11.27
#